data_f39cb5ba4ede5647878d612f1535efea
#
_entry.id   f39cb5ba4ede5647878d612f1535efea
#
_cell.length_a   1.000
_cell.length_b   1.000
_cell.length_c   1.000
_cell.angle_alpha   90.00
_cell.angle_beta   90.00
_cell.angle_gamma   90.00
#
_symmetry.space_group_name_H-M   'P 1'
#
loop_
_entity.id
_entity.type
_entity.pdbx_description
1 polymer ?
#
loop_
_entity_poly.entity_id
_entity_poly.type
_entity_poly.pdbx_seq_one_letter_code
_entity_poly.pdbx_strand_id
1 'polypeptide(L)'
;LGKRFGFGGDTAMDQRVYYFNTKEIVGNKYGTTNPIPFRVVDRNIGLDVDISIRCNGEFSYRIADPLLFYKNVCGNVSDVYRRSEIDSMLRAELLTALQPAFAAVSAQGVRYSALPGHAGEIAGFLNQALSQKWQNLRGLTVSSFGINSVNASPEDEAMIKELQRTAVMRDPTMAAATLVGAQGEAMKSAAKNEGGAMLGFMGLNMASAAGSMNPQQLYQ
;
A
#
# COMPACT_ATOMS: atom_id res chain seq x y z
N LEU A 1 -12.66 48.81 32.97
CA LEU A 1 -12.44 48.79 34.42
C LEU A 1 -13.74 49.21 35.19
N GLY A 2 -14.43 50.28 34.79
CA GLY A 2 -15.64 50.75 35.49
C GLY A 2 -16.83 49.78 35.55
N LYS A 3 -17.00 48.89 34.56
CA LYS A 3 -18.07 47.87 34.56
C LYS A 3 -17.83 46.71 35.54
N ARG A 4 -16.57 46.46 35.95
CA ARG A 4 -16.22 45.42 36.94
C ARG A 4 -16.61 45.81 38.39
N PHE A 5 -16.60 47.10 38.69
CA PHE A 5 -16.97 47.60 40.03
C PHE A 5 -18.48 47.63 40.28
N GLY A 6 -19.28 47.71 39.20
CA GLY A 6 -20.73 47.76 39.35
C GLY A 6 -21.40 46.42 39.72
N PHE A 7 -20.67 45.29 39.64
CA PHE A 7 -21.17 43.94 39.94
C PHE A 7 -20.44 43.30 41.14
N GLY A 8 -19.93 44.07 42.08
CA GLY A 8 -19.27 43.52 43.28
C GLY A 8 -17.99 42.73 42.97
N GLY A 9 -17.33 43.00 41.84
CA GLY A 9 -16.15 42.26 41.39
C GLY A 9 -16.42 41.05 40.54
N ASP A 10 -17.68 40.66 40.39
CA ASP A 10 -18.09 39.58 39.49
C ASP A 10 -18.16 40.07 38.02
N THR A 11 -17.53 39.36 37.10
CA THR A 11 -17.63 39.65 35.67
C THR A 11 -18.87 38.95 35.16
N ALA A 12 -19.90 39.71 34.74
CA ALA A 12 -21.11 39.16 34.11
C ALA A 12 -20.82 38.38 32.81
N MET A 13 -19.55 38.24 32.41
CA MET A 13 -19.09 37.44 31.28
C MET A 13 -18.21 36.31 31.78
N ASP A 14 -18.60 35.11 31.45
CA ASP A 14 -17.81 33.89 31.65
C ASP A 14 -16.53 33.98 30.79
N GLN A 15 -15.37 33.97 31.45
CA GLN A 15 -14.06 34.00 30.76
C GLN A 15 -13.42 32.61 30.87
N ARG A 16 -13.19 31.98 29.73
CA ARG A 16 -12.60 30.66 29.68
C ARG A 16 -11.27 30.73 28.93
N VAL A 17 -10.29 29.97 29.41
CA VAL A 17 -8.99 29.77 28.75
C VAL A 17 -8.90 28.32 28.33
N TYR A 18 -8.55 28.13 27.08
CA TYR A 18 -8.39 26.80 26.50
C TYR A 18 -6.93 26.55 26.14
N TYR A 19 -6.42 25.38 26.48
CA TYR A 19 -5.08 24.93 26.12
C TYR A 19 -5.17 23.83 25.07
N PHE A 20 -4.37 23.95 24.01
CA PHE A 20 -4.32 22.96 22.93
C PHE A 20 -2.96 22.30 22.91
N ASN A 21 -2.94 20.96 22.80
CA ASN A 21 -1.73 20.23 22.50
C ASN A 21 -1.44 20.33 21.00
N THR A 22 -0.51 21.20 20.63
CA THR A 22 -0.05 21.39 19.24
C THR A 22 1.12 20.49 18.86
N LYS A 23 1.60 19.65 19.81
CA LYS A 23 2.62 18.66 19.53
C LYS A 23 2.09 17.55 18.64
N GLU A 24 3.00 16.80 18.05
CA GLU A 24 2.68 15.62 17.28
C GLU A 24 1.99 14.56 18.15
N ILE A 25 0.85 14.09 17.72
CA ILE A 25 0.05 13.05 18.38
C ILE A 25 0.36 11.73 17.68
N VAL A 26 1.23 10.94 18.31
CA VAL A 26 1.78 9.69 17.78
C VAL A 26 0.98 8.45 18.21
N GLY A 27 1.30 7.29 17.62
CA GLY A 27 0.78 5.99 18.02
C GLY A 27 -0.68 5.76 17.59
N ASN A 28 -1.11 6.38 16.49
CA ASN A 28 -2.44 6.12 15.94
C ASN A 28 -2.35 4.94 14.97
N LYS A 29 -2.79 3.77 15.41
CA LYS A 29 -2.78 2.55 14.61
C LYS A 29 -3.94 2.53 13.60
N TYR A 30 -3.64 2.07 12.38
CA TYR A 30 -4.64 1.80 11.37
C TYR A 30 -4.45 0.41 10.77
N GLY A 31 -5.51 -0.12 10.18
CA GLY A 31 -5.48 -1.37 9.43
C GLY A 31 -6.69 -1.44 8.53
N THR A 32 -6.51 -1.94 7.32
CA THR A 32 -7.57 -2.10 6.34
C THR A 32 -8.34 -3.39 6.62
N THR A 33 -9.58 -3.27 7.09
CA THR A 33 -10.47 -4.42 7.26
C THR A 33 -10.88 -4.98 5.89
N ASN A 34 -11.24 -4.09 4.97
CA ASN A 34 -11.51 -4.43 3.57
C ASN A 34 -10.26 -4.18 2.73
N PRO A 35 -9.96 -5.04 1.75
CA PRO A 35 -8.88 -4.81 0.82
C PRO A 35 -9.06 -3.50 0.04
N ILE A 36 -7.95 -2.83 -0.25
CA ILE A 36 -7.92 -1.62 -1.08
C ILE A 36 -7.42 -2.03 -2.47
N PRO A 37 -8.08 -1.59 -3.56
CA PRO A 37 -7.59 -1.82 -4.90
C PRO A 37 -6.27 -1.08 -5.12
N PHE A 38 -5.32 -1.77 -5.74
CA PHE A 38 -4.01 -1.24 -6.10
C PHE A 38 -3.64 -1.70 -7.50
N ARG A 39 -3.39 -0.76 -8.39
CA ARG A 39 -3.01 -1.05 -9.77
C ARG A 39 -1.52 -1.36 -9.84
N VAL A 40 -1.17 -2.50 -10.37
CA VAL A 40 0.22 -2.91 -10.63
C VAL A 40 0.51 -2.71 -12.11
N VAL A 41 1.45 -1.82 -12.40
CA VAL A 41 1.91 -1.55 -13.76
C VAL A 41 3.39 -1.92 -13.87
N ASP A 42 3.73 -2.83 -14.79
CA ASP A 42 5.11 -3.11 -15.17
C ASP A 42 5.22 -2.99 -16.70
N ARG A 43 5.77 -1.88 -17.15
CA ARG A 43 5.88 -1.56 -18.58
C ARG A 43 6.85 -2.47 -19.33
N ASN A 44 7.82 -3.07 -18.62
CA ASN A 44 8.83 -3.93 -19.24
C ASN A 44 8.22 -5.24 -19.75
N ILE A 45 7.21 -5.73 -19.03
CA ILE A 45 6.52 -6.99 -19.35
C ILE A 45 5.10 -6.78 -19.86
N GLY A 46 4.66 -5.52 -20.00
CA GLY A 46 3.30 -5.17 -20.42
C GLY A 46 2.24 -5.59 -19.42
N LEU A 47 2.57 -5.63 -18.12
CA LEU A 47 1.64 -5.97 -17.05
C LEU A 47 0.87 -4.72 -16.62
N ASP A 48 -0.44 -4.84 -16.58
CA ASP A 48 -1.37 -3.81 -16.07
C ASP A 48 -2.58 -4.53 -15.47
N VAL A 49 -2.57 -4.70 -14.15
CA VAL A 49 -3.59 -5.44 -13.40
C VAL A 49 -3.93 -4.74 -12.10
N ASP A 50 -5.17 -4.84 -11.69
CA ASP A 50 -5.64 -4.42 -10.38
C ASP A 50 -5.60 -5.60 -9.41
N ILE A 51 -5.01 -5.37 -8.26
CA ILE A 51 -4.95 -6.32 -7.15
C ILE A 51 -5.59 -5.75 -5.90
N SER A 52 -5.91 -6.62 -4.97
CA SER A 52 -6.48 -6.26 -3.67
C SER A 52 -5.41 -6.34 -2.59
N ILE A 53 -5.05 -5.21 -1.98
CA ILE A 53 -4.05 -5.17 -0.91
C ILE A 53 -4.67 -4.87 0.45
N ARG A 54 -4.11 -5.47 1.48
CA ARG A 54 -4.34 -5.11 2.87
C ARG A 54 -3.07 -4.53 3.46
N CYS A 55 -3.21 -3.46 4.22
CA CYS A 55 -2.09 -2.85 4.91
C CYS A 55 -2.45 -2.47 6.33
N ASN A 56 -1.42 -2.39 7.17
CA ASN A 56 -1.52 -1.83 8.51
C ASN A 56 -0.28 -1.00 8.82
N GLY A 57 -0.43 -0.12 9.80
CA GLY A 57 0.66 0.75 10.22
C GLY A 57 0.22 1.74 11.27
N GLU A 58 0.99 2.79 11.38
CA GLU A 58 0.75 3.88 12.31
C GLU A 58 0.85 5.22 11.58
N PHE A 59 0.08 6.18 12.05
CA PHE A 59 0.20 7.57 11.59
C PHE A 59 0.25 8.51 12.78
N SER A 60 0.74 9.70 12.55
CA SER A 60 0.68 10.80 13.49
C SER A 60 0.03 12.02 12.84
N TYR A 61 -0.57 12.83 13.67
CA TYR A 61 -1.16 14.09 13.26
C TYR A 61 -0.90 15.17 14.31
N ARG A 62 -1.13 16.40 13.94
CA ARG A 62 -1.05 17.54 14.86
C ARG A 62 -2.18 18.51 14.62
N ILE A 63 -2.50 19.29 15.64
CA ILE A 63 -3.38 20.45 15.54
C ILE A 63 -2.52 21.60 15.00
N ALA A 64 -2.71 21.90 13.70
CA ALA A 64 -1.98 22.98 13.02
C ALA A 64 -2.67 24.33 13.24
N ASP A 65 -4.01 24.37 13.31
CA ASP A 65 -4.81 25.54 13.64
C ASP A 65 -5.76 25.25 14.81
N PRO A 66 -5.37 25.65 16.03
CA PRO A 66 -6.19 25.46 17.22
C PRO A 66 -7.54 26.18 17.18
N LEU A 67 -7.64 27.31 16.47
CA LEU A 67 -8.90 28.07 16.39
C LEU A 67 -9.92 27.34 15.53
N LEU A 68 -9.51 26.76 14.39
CA LEU A 68 -10.38 25.92 13.57
C LEU A 68 -10.79 24.67 14.34
N PHE A 69 -9.86 24.06 15.07
CA PHE A 69 -10.14 22.88 15.87
C PHE A 69 -11.18 23.19 16.96
N TYR A 70 -11.01 24.31 17.68
CA TYR A 70 -11.97 24.76 18.67
C TYR A 70 -13.36 24.98 18.07
N LYS A 71 -13.44 25.77 17.00
CA LYS A 71 -14.70 26.13 16.36
C LYS A 71 -15.49 24.93 15.86
N ASN A 72 -14.81 23.97 15.25
CA ASN A 72 -15.46 22.91 14.45
C ASN A 72 -15.44 21.54 15.11
N VAL A 73 -14.66 21.35 16.19
CA VAL A 73 -14.51 20.02 16.82
C VAL A 73 -14.87 20.07 18.31
N CYS A 74 -14.23 20.93 19.11
CA CYS A 74 -14.34 20.87 20.56
C CYS A 74 -14.98 22.10 21.19
N GLY A 75 -15.65 22.98 20.44
CA GLY A 75 -16.22 24.22 20.95
C GLY A 75 -17.30 24.04 22.03
N ASN A 76 -17.88 22.87 22.14
CA ASN A 76 -18.92 22.53 23.13
C ASN A 76 -18.36 21.78 24.36
N VAL A 77 -17.04 21.60 24.46
CA VAL A 77 -16.45 20.89 25.59
C VAL A 77 -16.57 21.70 26.88
N SER A 78 -16.98 21.03 27.97
CA SER A 78 -17.13 21.67 29.28
C SER A 78 -15.79 21.73 30.03
N ASP A 79 -14.93 20.70 29.92
CA ASP A 79 -13.68 20.58 30.66
C ASP A 79 -12.54 20.11 29.75
N VAL A 80 -12.53 18.85 29.39
CA VAL A 80 -11.43 18.23 28.61
C VAL A 80 -11.98 17.53 27.38
N TYR A 81 -11.46 17.86 26.20
CA TYR A 81 -11.67 17.10 24.97
C TYR A 81 -10.60 16.02 24.83
N ARG A 82 -11.00 14.76 24.83
CA ARG A 82 -10.10 13.63 24.80
C ARG A 82 -9.89 13.17 23.36
N ARG A 83 -8.67 12.72 23.05
CA ARG A 83 -8.30 12.13 21.77
C ARG A 83 -9.28 11.02 21.34
N SER A 84 -9.72 10.17 22.27
CA SER A 84 -10.66 9.07 22.00
C SER A 84 -11.97 9.49 21.35
N GLU A 85 -12.36 10.75 21.50
CA GLU A 85 -13.60 11.30 20.94
C GLU A 85 -13.53 11.50 19.42
N ILE A 86 -12.33 11.68 18.87
CA ILE A 86 -12.11 11.92 17.44
C ILE A 86 -11.40 10.78 16.72
N ASP A 87 -10.72 9.88 17.44
CA ASP A 87 -9.85 8.82 16.87
C ASP A 87 -10.55 7.95 15.83
N SER A 88 -11.78 7.52 16.10
CA SER A 88 -12.52 6.63 15.19
C SER A 88 -12.84 7.32 13.86
N MET A 89 -13.22 8.59 13.91
CA MET A 89 -13.53 9.41 12.74
C MET A 89 -12.26 9.67 11.92
N LEU A 90 -11.16 10.07 12.56
CA LEU A 90 -9.89 10.32 11.87
C LEU A 90 -9.38 9.05 11.19
N ARG A 91 -9.49 7.91 11.85
CA ARG A 91 -9.11 6.61 11.26
C ARG A 91 -9.95 6.27 10.04
N ALA A 92 -11.26 6.43 10.10
CA ALA A 92 -12.16 6.15 8.98
C ALA A 92 -11.87 7.05 7.78
N GLU A 93 -11.65 8.35 8.02
CA GLU A 93 -11.30 9.30 6.96
C GLU A 93 -9.92 9.03 6.36
N LEU A 94 -8.93 8.68 7.19
CA LEU A 94 -7.60 8.27 6.73
C LEU A 94 -7.69 7.04 5.82
N LEU A 95 -8.41 6.00 6.23
CA LEU A 95 -8.59 4.79 5.43
C LEU A 95 -9.26 5.08 4.07
N THR A 96 -10.23 6.00 4.05
CA THR A 96 -10.85 6.46 2.81
C THR A 96 -9.85 7.19 1.92
N ALA A 97 -8.98 8.02 2.50
CA ALA A 97 -7.98 8.78 1.77
C ALA A 97 -6.79 7.92 1.30
N LEU A 98 -6.59 6.73 1.86
CA LEU A 98 -5.55 5.80 1.41
C LEU A 98 -5.76 5.34 -0.03
N GLN A 99 -6.99 5.15 -0.47
CA GLN A 99 -7.28 4.69 -1.82
C GLN A 99 -6.76 5.65 -2.89
N PRO A 100 -7.11 6.95 -2.90
CA PRO A 100 -6.53 7.89 -3.87
C PRO A 100 -5.03 8.10 -3.67
N ALA A 101 -4.50 8.03 -2.44
CA ALA A 101 -3.07 8.13 -2.18
C ALA A 101 -2.30 6.95 -2.79
N PHE A 102 -2.78 5.73 -2.66
CA PHE A 102 -2.19 4.55 -3.29
C PHE A 102 -2.32 4.57 -4.80
N ALA A 103 -3.44 5.06 -5.34
CA ALA A 103 -3.58 5.24 -6.78
C ALA A 103 -2.55 6.23 -7.35
N ALA A 104 -2.25 7.33 -6.64
CA ALA A 104 -1.24 8.29 -7.04
C ALA A 104 0.18 7.69 -7.03
N VAL A 105 0.52 6.88 -6.02
CA VAL A 105 1.82 6.19 -5.94
C VAL A 105 1.92 5.10 -7.01
N SER A 106 0.85 4.33 -7.22
CA SER A 106 0.77 3.31 -8.28
C SER A 106 0.97 3.90 -9.67
N ALA A 107 0.41 5.07 -9.94
CA ALA A 107 0.59 5.78 -11.21
C ALA A 107 2.06 6.11 -11.52
N GLN A 108 2.91 6.22 -10.50
CA GLN A 108 4.36 6.39 -10.62
C GLN A 108 5.10 5.07 -10.95
N GLY A 109 4.41 3.93 -11.01
CA GLY A 109 4.98 2.62 -11.26
C GLY A 109 5.58 1.94 -10.02
N VAL A 110 5.26 2.43 -8.83
CA VAL A 110 5.71 1.85 -7.56
C VAL A 110 4.97 0.53 -7.31
N ARG A 111 5.71 -0.53 -6.99
CA ARG A 111 5.13 -1.83 -6.63
C ARG A 111 4.53 -1.80 -5.23
N TYR A 112 3.45 -2.56 -4.99
CA TYR A 112 2.81 -2.63 -3.66
C TYR A 112 3.78 -3.02 -2.54
N SER A 113 4.74 -3.90 -2.81
CA SER A 113 5.78 -4.32 -1.86
C SER A 113 6.78 -3.23 -1.49
N ALA A 114 6.89 -2.17 -2.30
CA ALA A 114 7.77 -1.04 -2.07
C ALA A 114 7.08 0.13 -1.32
N LEU A 115 5.77 0.06 -1.11
CA LEU A 115 4.99 1.11 -0.43
C LEU A 115 5.56 1.54 0.93
N PRO A 116 6.10 0.64 1.79
CA PRO A 116 6.73 1.08 3.03
C PRO A 116 7.88 2.07 2.85
N GLY A 117 8.63 1.96 1.75
CA GLY A 117 9.70 2.89 1.39
C GLY A 117 9.22 4.26 0.89
N HIS A 118 7.96 4.37 0.48
CA HIS A 118 7.32 5.60 -0.03
C HIS A 118 6.41 6.28 1.00
N ALA A 119 6.57 5.96 2.28
CA ALA A 119 5.69 6.45 3.35
C ALA A 119 5.60 7.99 3.40
N GLY A 120 6.69 8.71 3.12
CA GLY A 120 6.72 10.18 3.08
C GLY A 120 5.89 10.76 1.93
N GLU A 121 5.95 10.16 0.75
CA GLU A 121 5.15 10.56 -0.42
C GLU A 121 3.67 10.29 -0.17
N ILE A 122 3.35 9.13 0.41
CA ILE A 122 1.99 8.76 0.78
C ILE A 122 1.43 9.76 1.80
N ALA A 123 2.22 10.21 2.79
CA ALA A 123 1.80 11.25 3.73
C ALA A 123 1.46 12.57 3.01
N GLY A 124 2.20 12.94 1.97
CA GLY A 124 1.92 14.09 1.11
C GLY A 124 0.58 13.95 0.39
N PHE A 125 0.32 12.82 -0.25
CA PHE A 125 -0.95 12.52 -0.92
C PHE A 125 -2.13 12.45 0.05
N LEU A 126 -1.93 11.90 1.25
CA LEU A 126 -2.94 11.89 2.30
C LEU A 126 -3.30 13.30 2.74
N ASN A 127 -2.32 14.19 2.97
CA ASN A 127 -2.58 15.58 3.31
C ASN A 127 -3.35 16.30 2.19
N GLN A 128 -3.05 16.02 0.93
CA GLN A 128 -3.79 16.56 -0.19
C GLN A 128 -5.24 16.06 -0.21
N ALA A 129 -5.46 14.76 -0.09
CA ALA A 129 -6.79 14.14 -0.09
C ALA A 129 -7.65 14.57 1.11
N LEU A 130 -7.01 14.78 2.27
CA LEU A 130 -7.68 15.18 3.51
C LEU A 130 -7.76 16.70 3.70
N SER A 131 -7.17 17.50 2.79
CA SER A 131 -7.02 18.96 2.95
C SER A 131 -8.32 19.66 3.33
N GLN A 132 -9.41 19.35 2.63
CA GLN A 132 -10.71 20.01 2.88
C GLN A 132 -11.28 19.69 4.27
N LYS A 133 -11.17 18.44 4.71
CA LYS A 133 -11.75 17.99 5.98
C LYS A 133 -10.82 18.24 7.16
N TRP A 134 -9.52 17.99 6.98
CA TRP A 134 -8.58 18.08 8.09
C TRP A 134 -7.99 19.47 8.22
N GLN A 135 -7.38 20.01 7.16
CA GLN A 135 -6.71 21.32 7.23
C GLN A 135 -7.74 22.47 7.28
N ASN A 136 -8.62 22.55 6.27
CA ASN A 136 -9.48 23.71 6.08
C ASN A 136 -10.66 23.74 7.06
N LEU A 137 -11.19 22.58 7.44
CA LEU A 137 -12.31 22.49 8.35
C LEU A 137 -11.88 22.37 9.81
N ARG A 138 -10.91 21.50 10.13
CA ARG A 138 -10.58 21.16 11.53
C ARG A 138 -9.21 21.66 12.00
N GLY A 139 -8.39 22.21 11.12
CA GLY A 139 -7.06 22.66 11.46
C GLY A 139 -6.10 21.53 11.82
N LEU A 140 -6.31 20.32 11.26
CA LEU A 140 -5.49 19.13 11.48
C LEU A 140 -4.58 18.86 10.26
N THR A 141 -3.42 18.26 10.49
CA THR A 141 -2.52 17.80 9.42
C THR A 141 -1.87 16.47 9.78
N VAL A 142 -1.67 15.60 8.81
CA VAL A 142 -0.88 14.38 8.97
C VAL A 142 0.59 14.80 9.06
N SER A 143 1.25 14.41 10.13
CA SER A 143 2.68 14.70 10.36
C SER A 143 3.56 13.57 9.85
N SER A 144 3.18 12.33 10.11
CA SER A 144 3.87 11.15 9.60
C SER A 144 2.88 10.03 9.26
N PHE A 145 3.30 9.17 8.34
CA PHE A 145 2.55 7.98 7.96
C PHE A 145 3.54 6.84 7.79
N GLY A 146 3.28 5.72 8.44
CA GLY A 146 4.11 4.52 8.38
C GLY A 146 3.28 3.31 7.99
N ILE A 147 3.88 2.41 7.20
CA ILE A 147 3.29 1.15 6.81
C ILE A 147 4.15 0.03 7.39
N ASN A 148 3.58 -0.78 8.26
CA ASN A 148 4.28 -1.91 8.88
C ASN A 148 4.23 -3.14 8.00
N SER A 149 3.10 -3.39 7.35
CA SER A 149 2.96 -4.48 6.38
C SER A 149 1.98 -4.15 5.27
N VAL A 150 2.26 -4.70 4.09
CA VAL A 150 1.37 -4.70 2.92
C VAL A 150 1.33 -6.13 2.38
N ASN A 151 0.13 -6.67 2.23
CA ASN A 151 -0.07 -8.01 1.71
C ASN A 151 -1.13 -7.95 0.60
N ALA A 152 -0.83 -8.56 -0.54
CA ALA A 152 -1.82 -8.86 -1.55
C ALA A 152 -2.59 -10.15 -1.16
N SER A 153 -3.71 -10.42 -1.81
CA SER A 153 -4.38 -11.70 -1.64
C SER A 153 -3.50 -12.83 -2.20
N PRO A 154 -3.57 -14.05 -1.65
CA PRO A 154 -2.79 -15.18 -2.19
C PRO A 154 -3.10 -15.46 -3.67
N GLU A 155 -4.33 -15.19 -4.11
CA GLU A 155 -4.79 -15.34 -5.48
C GLU A 155 -4.14 -14.30 -6.40
N ASP A 156 -4.11 -13.03 -5.96
CA ASP A 156 -3.47 -11.94 -6.69
C ASP A 156 -1.94 -12.14 -6.78
N GLU A 157 -1.31 -12.60 -5.69
CA GLU A 157 0.12 -12.93 -5.73
C GLU A 157 0.44 -14.07 -6.69
N ALA A 158 -0.39 -15.12 -6.73
CA ALA A 158 -0.24 -16.22 -7.66
C ALA A 158 -0.42 -15.73 -9.10
N MET A 159 -1.43 -14.89 -9.35
CA MET A 159 -1.68 -14.29 -10.67
C MET A 159 -0.50 -13.44 -11.14
N ILE A 160 0.06 -12.57 -10.30
CA ILE A 160 1.23 -11.75 -10.64
C ILE A 160 2.41 -12.64 -11.00
N LYS A 161 2.69 -13.66 -10.19
CA LYS A 161 3.79 -14.61 -10.43
C LYS A 161 3.62 -15.36 -11.76
N GLU A 162 2.40 -15.77 -12.08
CA GLU A 162 2.11 -16.44 -13.35
C GLU A 162 2.28 -15.51 -14.55
N LEU A 163 1.78 -14.27 -14.46
CA LEU A 163 1.95 -13.28 -15.50
C LEU A 163 3.43 -12.91 -15.71
N GLN A 164 4.21 -12.78 -14.64
CA GLN A 164 5.64 -12.55 -14.72
C GLN A 164 6.36 -13.74 -15.38
N ARG A 165 5.99 -14.97 -15.03
CA ARG A 165 6.54 -16.21 -15.64
C ARG A 165 6.21 -16.27 -17.14
N THR A 166 4.98 -15.98 -17.50
CA THR A 166 4.52 -15.95 -18.90
C THR A 166 5.25 -14.87 -19.70
N ALA A 167 5.49 -13.70 -19.11
CA ALA A 167 6.22 -12.62 -19.76
C ALA A 167 7.69 -12.99 -20.02
N VAL A 168 8.35 -13.65 -19.05
CA VAL A 168 9.71 -14.19 -19.22
C VAL A 168 9.75 -15.25 -20.35
N MET A 169 8.71 -16.08 -20.47
CA MET A 169 8.60 -17.10 -21.52
C MET A 169 8.36 -16.52 -22.93
N ARG A 170 7.95 -15.24 -23.04
CA ARG A 170 7.83 -14.55 -24.34
C ARG A 170 9.17 -14.13 -24.93
N ASP A 171 10.22 -14.06 -24.12
CA ASP A 171 11.57 -13.83 -24.61
C ASP A 171 12.13 -15.17 -25.18
N PRO A 172 12.43 -15.25 -26.47
CA PRO A 172 12.87 -16.50 -27.10
C PRO A 172 14.16 -17.10 -26.48
N THR A 173 15.05 -16.24 -26.01
CA THR A 173 16.30 -16.64 -25.34
C THR A 173 16.05 -17.29 -23.98
N MET A 174 15.14 -16.71 -23.21
CA MET A 174 14.74 -17.23 -21.88
C MET A 174 13.88 -18.50 -22.03
N ALA A 175 13.00 -18.57 -23.02
CA ALA A 175 12.21 -19.75 -23.31
C ALA A 175 13.10 -20.93 -23.66
N ALA A 176 14.11 -20.73 -24.51
CA ALA A 176 15.10 -21.76 -24.88
C ALA A 176 15.91 -22.23 -23.66
N ALA A 177 16.38 -21.32 -22.82
CA ALA A 177 17.10 -21.66 -21.59
C ALA A 177 16.24 -22.47 -20.58
N THR A 178 14.98 -22.16 -20.50
CA THR A 178 14.03 -22.87 -19.61
C THR A 178 13.73 -24.27 -20.13
N LEU A 179 13.62 -24.45 -21.47
CA LEU A 179 13.44 -25.75 -22.12
C LEU A 179 14.66 -26.65 -21.91
N VAL A 180 15.87 -26.12 -22.06
CA VAL A 180 17.12 -26.85 -21.81
C VAL A 180 17.24 -27.21 -20.31
N GLY A 181 16.86 -26.34 -19.41
CA GLY A 181 16.82 -26.63 -17.96
C GLY A 181 15.82 -27.74 -17.61
N ALA A 182 14.62 -27.71 -18.18
CA ALA A 182 13.61 -28.73 -17.97
C ALA A 182 14.02 -30.09 -18.54
N GLN A 183 14.67 -30.10 -19.69
CA GLN A 183 15.27 -31.33 -20.28
C GLN A 183 16.37 -31.88 -19.37
N GLY A 184 17.23 -31.04 -18.82
CA GLY A 184 18.26 -31.43 -17.87
C GLY A 184 17.73 -32.04 -16.59
N GLU A 185 16.65 -31.49 -16.05
CA GLU A 185 15.95 -32.04 -14.86
C GLU A 185 15.21 -33.34 -15.17
N ALA A 186 14.58 -33.45 -16.34
CA ALA A 186 13.96 -34.70 -16.79
C ALA A 186 15.01 -35.82 -16.99
N MET A 187 16.17 -35.50 -17.55
CA MET A 187 17.28 -36.43 -17.66
C MET A 187 17.85 -36.85 -16.30
N LYS A 188 18.01 -35.91 -15.37
CA LYS A 188 18.43 -36.22 -13.98
C LYS A 188 17.42 -37.11 -13.24
N SER A 189 16.14 -36.86 -13.42
CA SER A 189 15.08 -37.68 -12.82
C SER A 189 15.02 -39.07 -13.46
N ALA A 190 15.19 -39.19 -14.78
CA ALA A 190 15.27 -40.46 -15.47
C ALA A 190 16.51 -41.27 -15.06
N ALA A 191 17.65 -40.62 -14.83
CA ALA A 191 18.86 -41.24 -14.36
C ALA A 191 18.83 -41.73 -12.90
N LYS A 192 17.92 -41.18 -12.09
CA LYS A 192 17.71 -41.60 -10.68
C LYS A 192 16.80 -42.82 -10.53
N ASN A 193 16.02 -43.16 -11.53
CA ASN A 193 15.13 -44.33 -11.54
C ASN A 193 15.82 -45.49 -12.27
N GLU A 194 16.12 -46.60 -11.58
CA GLU A 194 16.81 -47.80 -12.12
C GLU A 194 16.14 -48.42 -13.34
N GLY A 195 14.88 -48.07 -13.66
CA GLY A 195 14.19 -48.49 -14.88
C GLY A 195 13.99 -47.38 -15.93
N GLY A 196 14.32 -46.13 -15.61
CA GLY A 196 14.01 -44.98 -16.46
C GLY A 196 15.09 -44.62 -17.48
N ALA A 197 16.31 -45.00 -17.25
CA ALA A 197 17.44 -44.67 -18.11
C ALA A 197 17.29 -45.27 -19.52
N MET A 198 16.76 -46.47 -19.62
CA MET A 198 16.60 -47.18 -20.90
C MET A 198 15.43 -46.64 -21.71
N LEU A 199 14.31 -46.27 -21.05
CA LEU A 199 13.15 -45.62 -21.69
C LEU A 199 13.42 -44.16 -22.09
N GLY A 200 14.20 -43.44 -21.30
CA GLY A 200 14.63 -42.08 -21.62
C GLY A 200 15.53 -42.00 -22.86
N PHE A 201 16.44 -42.96 -23.01
CA PHE A 201 17.33 -43.04 -24.17
C PHE A 201 16.59 -43.47 -25.48
N MET A 202 15.59 -44.34 -25.34
CA MET A 202 14.71 -44.72 -26.45
C MET A 202 13.81 -43.55 -26.90
N GLY A 203 13.26 -42.79 -25.96
CA GLY A 203 12.46 -41.61 -26.24
C GLY A 203 13.22 -40.49 -26.94
N LEU A 204 14.48 -40.26 -26.55
CA LEU A 204 15.34 -39.27 -27.17
C LEU A 204 15.74 -39.65 -28.61
N ASN A 205 16.00 -40.92 -28.85
CA ASN A 205 16.31 -41.44 -30.20
C ASN A 205 15.07 -41.39 -31.11
N MET A 206 13.88 -41.65 -30.63
CA MET A 206 12.64 -41.48 -31.39
C MET A 206 12.33 -40.02 -31.71
N ALA A 207 12.56 -39.10 -30.78
CA ALA A 207 12.36 -37.67 -30.98
C ALA A 207 13.36 -37.08 -32.02
N SER A 208 14.60 -37.53 -32.00
CA SER A 208 15.59 -37.15 -33.02
C SER A 208 15.32 -37.76 -34.38
N ALA A 209 14.77 -38.99 -34.45
CA ALA A 209 14.37 -39.66 -35.69
C ALA A 209 13.08 -39.08 -36.32
N ALA A 210 12.21 -38.44 -35.53
CA ALA A 210 10.98 -37.82 -36.01
C ALA A 210 11.17 -36.39 -36.59
N GLY A 211 12.43 -35.95 -36.82
CA GLY A 211 12.72 -34.69 -37.53
C GLY A 211 12.34 -33.43 -36.74
N SER A 212 12.43 -33.50 -35.43
CA SER A 212 12.02 -32.42 -34.57
C SER A 212 13.02 -31.28 -34.48
N MET A 213 12.53 -30.14 -34.74
CA MET A 213 12.97 -28.79 -34.35
C MET A 213 14.46 -28.59 -34.16
N ASN A 214 15.12 -28.14 -35.20
CA ASN A 214 16.46 -27.59 -35.15
C ASN A 214 16.39 -26.25 -34.36
N PRO A 215 17.09 -26.11 -33.22
CA PRO A 215 17.09 -24.86 -32.43
C PRO A 215 17.55 -23.64 -33.25
N GLN A 216 18.25 -23.85 -34.37
CA GLN A 216 18.69 -22.76 -35.23
C GLN A 216 17.60 -22.11 -36.07
N GLN A 217 16.43 -22.73 -36.21
CA GLN A 217 15.28 -22.11 -36.92
C GLN A 217 14.45 -21.15 -36.03
N LEU A 218 14.72 -21.07 -34.77
CA LEU A 218 14.09 -20.12 -33.86
C LEU A 218 14.76 -18.73 -33.82
N TYR A 219 15.86 -18.56 -34.57
CA TYR A 219 16.67 -17.33 -34.64
C TYR A 219 16.58 -16.58 -35.98
N GLN A 220 15.58 -16.86 -36.81
CA GLN A 220 15.31 -16.06 -38.02
C GLN A 220 14.04 -15.28 -37.93
#